data_104662304f961a7921e911fcf22945d9
#
_entry.id   104662304f961a7921e911fcf22945d9
#
_cell.length_a   1.000
_cell.length_b   1.000
_cell.length_c   1.000
_cell.angle_alpha   90.00
_cell.angle_beta   90.00
_cell.angle_gamma   90.00
#
_symmetry.space_group_name_H-M   'P 1'
#
loop_
_entity.id
_entity.type
_entity.pdbx_description
1 polymer ?
#
loop_
_entity_poly.entity_id
_entity_poly.type
_entity_poly.pdbx_seq_one_letter_code
_entity_poly.pdbx_strand_id
1 'polypeptide(L)'
;YSLKDISWPSAVTEIKKGMFSGCPLEDFSIPATVISIGEQAFSMAKITNLYCQSSNPPSVFSDTFFLVSGMTVHVPEGSLESYQNASVWKDFTITDDIPSAILYVSRDEESLILKNSFNLNGQKNTRLKGIVIQQYSDGTIKKVLKK
;
A
#
# COMPACT_ATOMS: atom_id res chain seq x y z
N TYR A 1 -16.81 8.75 -12.92
CA TYR A 1 -16.64 8.77 -11.45
C TYR A 1 -15.53 7.76 -11.11
N SER A 2 -14.41 8.23 -10.65
CA SER A 2 -13.34 7.40 -10.11
C SER A 2 -13.60 7.21 -8.61
N LEU A 3 -13.64 5.95 -8.14
CA LEU A 3 -13.73 5.63 -6.71
C LEU A 3 -12.34 5.79 -6.08
N LYS A 4 -11.92 7.03 -5.80
CA LYS A 4 -10.58 7.32 -5.26
C LYS A 4 -10.46 7.10 -3.75
N ASP A 5 -11.59 7.11 -3.02
CA ASP A 5 -11.58 7.02 -1.56
C ASP A 5 -12.66 6.05 -1.06
N ILE A 6 -12.29 4.79 -0.93
CA ILE A 6 -13.12 3.83 -0.19
C ILE A 6 -12.68 3.88 1.27
N SER A 7 -13.59 4.33 2.14
CA SER A 7 -13.39 4.19 3.58
C SER A 7 -13.64 2.73 3.98
N TRP A 8 -12.57 2.01 4.25
CA TRP A 8 -12.64 0.64 4.72
C TRP A 8 -13.03 0.59 6.20
N PRO A 9 -13.94 -0.32 6.61
CA PRO A 9 -14.11 -0.63 8.03
C PRO A 9 -12.79 -1.15 8.61
N SER A 10 -12.44 -0.76 9.83
CA SER A 10 -11.17 -1.11 10.49
C SER A 10 -10.93 -2.62 10.66
N ALA A 11 -11.97 -3.44 10.55
CA ALA A 11 -11.93 -4.88 10.73
C ALA A 11 -12.15 -5.69 9.43
N VAL A 12 -12.00 -5.06 8.26
CA VAL A 12 -12.17 -5.78 7.00
C VAL A 12 -11.00 -6.73 6.76
N THR A 13 -11.29 -8.04 6.65
CA THR A 13 -10.29 -9.08 6.39
C THR A 13 -10.47 -9.76 5.05
N GLU A 14 -11.60 -9.54 4.38
CA GLU A 14 -11.94 -10.20 3.13
C GLU A 14 -12.65 -9.25 2.16
N ILE A 15 -12.24 -9.28 0.91
CA ILE A 15 -12.99 -8.69 -0.21
C ILE A 15 -13.84 -9.80 -0.83
N LYS A 16 -15.15 -9.61 -0.85
CA LYS A 16 -16.10 -10.64 -1.29
C LYS A 16 -16.09 -10.83 -2.81
N LYS A 17 -16.55 -12.02 -3.23
CA LYS A 17 -16.75 -12.36 -4.64
C LYS A 17 -17.48 -11.25 -5.41
N GLY A 18 -16.91 -10.86 -6.55
CA GLY A 18 -17.51 -9.91 -7.48
C GLY A 18 -17.68 -8.48 -6.96
N MET A 19 -17.16 -8.15 -5.78
CA MET A 19 -17.47 -6.88 -5.08
C MET A 19 -17.16 -5.64 -5.91
N PHE A 20 -16.08 -5.65 -6.68
CA PHE A 20 -15.64 -4.53 -7.53
C PHE A 20 -15.61 -4.88 -9.01
N SER A 21 -16.35 -5.92 -9.42
CA SER A 21 -16.40 -6.33 -10.82
C SER A 21 -16.92 -5.20 -11.71
N GLY A 22 -16.19 -4.92 -12.78
CA GLY A 22 -16.54 -3.87 -13.75
C GLY A 22 -16.38 -2.43 -13.25
N CYS A 23 -15.88 -2.22 -12.03
CA CYS A 23 -15.74 -0.87 -11.48
C CYS A 23 -14.56 -0.09 -12.09
N PRO A 24 -14.71 1.20 -12.39
CA PRO A 24 -13.62 2.07 -12.80
C PRO A 24 -12.85 2.56 -11.56
N LEU A 25 -11.80 1.83 -11.18
CA LEU A 25 -11.08 2.05 -9.92
C LEU A 25 -9.76 2.79 -10.09
N GLU A 26 -9.28 3.07 -11.28
CA GLU A 26 -7.97 3.65 -11.63
C GLU A 26 -6.87 3.47 -10.56
N ASP A 27 -6.98 4.14 -9.43
CA ASP A 27 -6.13 3.97 -8.24
C ASP A 27 -6.95 3.37 -7.11
N PHE A 28 -6.54 2.21 -6.59
CA PHE A 28 -7.28 1.49 -5.56
C PHE A 28 -6.37 0.99 -4.45
N SER A 29 -6.79 1.16 -3.19
CA SER A 29 -6.00 0.73 -2.02
C SER A 29 -6.69 -0.39 -1.26
N ILE A 30 -5.95 -1.46 -0.99
CA ILE A 30 -6.36 -2.60 -0.16
C ILE A 30 -5.64 -2.49 1.19
N PRO A 31 -6.38 -2.41 2.32
CA PRO A 31 -5.77 -2.28 3.64
C PRO A 31 -5.00 -3.54 4.05
N ALA A 32 -4.02 -3.37 4.95
CA ALA A 32 -3.17 -4.47 5.43
C ALA A 32 -3.94 -5.57 6.20
N THR A 33 -5.16 -5.28 6.62
CA THR A 33 -6.04 -6.24 7.32
C THR A 33 -6.66 -7.27 6.39
N VAL A 34 -6.70 -7.01 5.08
CA VAL A 34 -7.26 -7.94 4.09
C VAL A 34 -6.30 -9.09 3.84
N ILE A 35 -6.76 -10.30 4.12
CA ILE A 35 -5.99 -11.55 3.96
C ILE A 35 -6.50 -12.42 2.81
N SER A 36 -7.69 -12.14 2.28
CA SER A 36 -8.29 -12.88 1.16
C SER A 36 -9.12 -12.00 0.25
N ILE A 37 -9.11 -12.32 -1.04
CA ILE A 37 -9.88 -11.65 -2.08
C ILE A 37 -10.62 -12.70 -2.89
N GLY A 38 -11.94 -12.57 -2.93
CA GLY A 38 -12.84 -13.57 -3.52
C GLY A 38 -12.75 -13.67 -5.04
N GLU A 39 -13.40 -14.72 -5.56
CA GLU A 39 -13.52 -14.95 -6.99
C GLU A 39 -14.09 -13.72 -7.71
N GLN A 40 -13.49 -13.36 -8.86
CA GLN A 40 -13.96 -12.28 -9.72
C GLN A 40 -14.14 -10.92 -9.02
N ALA A 41 -13.51 -10.74 -7.84
CA ALA A 41 -13.70 -9.52 -7.04
C ALA A 41 -13.35 -8.25 -7.82
N PHE A 42 -12.38 -8.31 -8.71
CA PHE A 42 -11.94 -7.23 -9.58
C PHE A 42 -12.08 -7.55 -11.09
N SER A 43 -12.85 -8.57 -11.44
CA SER A 43 -13.05 -8.94 -12.84
C SER A 43 -13.51 -7.75 -13.67
N MET A 44 -12.86 -7.51 -14.82
CA MET A 44 -13.17 -6.39 -15.73
C MET A 44 -13.06 -4.99 -15.09
N ALA A 45 -12.48 -4.88 -13.90
CA ALA A 45 -12.23 -3.59 -13.28
C ALA A 45 -11.13 -2.83 -14.03
N LYS A 46 -11.27 -1.51 -14.13
CA LYS A 46 -10.25 -0.66 -14.74
C LYS A 46 -9.33 -0.14 -13.64
N ILE A 47 -8.31 -0.94 -13.29
CA ILE A 47 -7.32 -0.59 -12.28
C ILE A 47 -5.99 -0.30 -12.99
N THR A 48 -5.42 0.86 -12.73
CA THR A 48 -4.07 1.23 -13.19
C THR A 48 -3.05 0.98 -12.09
N ASN A 49 -3.36 1.43 -10.88
CA ASN A 49 -2.50 1.26 -9.70
C ASN A 49 -3.28 0.60 -8.56
N LEU A 50 -2.77 -0.53 -8.09
CA LEU A 50 -3.31 -1.26 -6.94
C LEU A 50 -2.33 -1.19 -5.78
N TYR A 51 -2.70 -0.52 -4.71
CA TYR A 51 -1.88 -0.35 -3.51
C TYR A 51 -2.25 -1.41 -2.47
N CYS A 52 -1.42 -2.43 -2.30
CA CYS A 52 -1.59 -3.46 -1.27
C CYS A 52 -0.78 -3.11 -0.03
N GLN A 53 -1.44 -2.70 1.05
CA GLN A 53 -0.78 -2.27 2.30
C GLN A 53 -0.20 -3.44 3.12
N SER A 54 -0.50 -4.68 2.76
CA SER A 54 0.00 -5.87 3.45
C SER A 54 1.38 -6.28 2.95
N SER A 55 2.30 -6.62 3.86
CA SER A 55 3.59 -7.22 3.51
C SER A 55 3.46 -8.66 3.01
N ASN A 56 2.35 -9.32 3.32
CA ASN A 56 2.04 -10.65 2.82
C ASN A 56 0.93 -10.55 1.76
N PRO A 57 1.11 -11.16 0.57
CA PRO A 57 0.10 -11.13 -0.46
C PRO A 57 -1.20 -11.79 0.04
N PRO A 58 -2.35 -11.10 -0.07
CA PRO A 58 -3.64 -11.73 0.18
C PRO A 58 -3.84 -12.94 -0.73
N SER A 59 -4.52 -13.97 -0.21
CA SER A 59 -4.91 -15.12 -1.04
C SER A 59 -5.93 -14.69 -2.08
N VAL A 60 -5.75 -15.14 -3.33
CA VAL A 60 -6.60 -14.79 -4.48
C VAL A 60 -6.92 -16.04 -5.28
N PHE A 61 -7.99 -15.98 -6.07
CA PHE A 61 -8.35 -17.00 -7.05
C PHE A 61 -7.80 -16.64 -8.43
N SER A 62 -7.69 -17.61 -9.32
CA SER A 62 -7.17 -17.40 -10.68
C SER A 62 -7.98 -16.43 -11.52
N ASP A 63 -9.25 -16.22 -11.18
CA ASP A 63 -10.18 -15.33 -11.87
C ASP A 63 -10.47 -14.03 -11.09
N THR A 64 -9.80 -13.80 -9.97
CA THR A 64 -9.98 -12.58 -9.14
C THR A 64 -9.81 -11.31 -9.98
N PHE A 65 -8.79 -11.27 -10.86
CA PHE A 65 -8.48 -10.16 -11.75
C PHE A 65 -8.77 -10.48 -13.23
N PHE A 66 -9.82 -11.26 -13.50
CA PHE A 66 -10.16 -11.66 -14.85
C PHE A 66 -10.37 -10.44 -15.77
N LEU A 67 -9.69 -10.42 -16.92
CA LEU A 67 -9.67 -9.30 -17.89
C LEU A 67 -9.14 -7.96 -17.33
N VAL A 68 -8.37 -7.98 -16.24
CA VAL A 68 -7.58 -6.84 -15.80
C VAL A 68 -6.19 -6.95 -16.43
N SER A 69 -5.74 -5.91 -17.11
CA SER A 69 -4.43 -5.86 -17.76
C SER A 69 -3.74 -4.52 -17.55
N GLY A 70 -2.39 -4.54 -17.55
CA GLY A 70 -1.58 -3.33 -17.41
C GLY A 70 -1.62 -2.70 -16.01
N MET A 71 -2.09 -3.44 -15.01
CA MET A 71 -2.12 -2.99 -13.62
C MET A 71 -0.71 -3.06 -13.02
N THR A 72 -0.33 -2.01 -12.29
CA THR A 72 0.83 -1.99 -11.41
C THR A 72 0.39 -2.23 -9.97
N VAL A 73 1.04 -3.17 -9.30
CA VAL A 73 0.79 -3.50 -7.89
C VAL A 73 1.88 -2.86 -7.04
N HIS A 74 1.49 -1.94 -6.18
CA HIS A 74 2.35 -1.27 -5.22
C HIS A 74 2.28 -1.99 -3.88
N VAL A 75 3.42 -2.39 -3.33
CA VAL A 75 3.51 -3.16 -2.09
C VAL A 75 4.48 -2.50 -1.10
N PRO A 76 4.43 -2.85 0.19
CA PRO A 76 5.37 -2.34 1.18
C PRO A 76 6.82 -2.66 0.83
N GLU A 77 7.73 -1.74 1.14
CA GLU A 77 9.18 -1.91 0.98
C GLU A 77 9.63 -3.24 1.60
N GLY A 78 10.38 -4.05 0.83
CA GLY A 78 10.85 -5.38 1.25
C GLY A 78 9.85 -6.52 1.01
N SER A 79 8.67 -6.25 0.45
CA SER A 79 7.65 -7.29 0.18
C SER A 79 7.66 -7.81 -1.25
N LEU A 80 8.52 -7.26 -2.11
CA LEU A 80 8.58 -7.56 -3.54
C LEU A 80 8.66 -9.06 -3.82
N GLU A 81 9.59 -9.76 -3.18
CA GLU A 81 9.82 -11.19 -3.37
C GLU A 81 8.59 -12.04 -2.99
N SER A 82 7.90 -11.66 -1.90
CA SER A 82 6.70 -12.37 -1.45
C SER A 82 5.59 -12.32 -2.49
N TYR A 83 5.39 -11.17 -3.12
CA TYR A 83 4.37 -10.99 -4.15
C TYR A 83 4.78 -11.60 -5.49
N GLN A 84 6.05 -11.52 -5.88
CA GLN A 84 6.58 -12.13 -7.11
C GLN A 84 6.52 -13.67 -7.09
N ASN A 85 6.57 -14.28 -5.91
CA ASN A 85 6.43 -15.72 -5.72
C ASN A 85 4.98 -16.19 -5.53
N ALA A 86 4.05 -15.25 -5.32
CA ALA A 86 2.65 -15.59 -5.10
C ALA A 86 1.90 -15.80 -6.42
N SER A 87 1.11 -16.88 -6.48
CA SER A 87 0.26 -17.19 -7.63
C SER A 87 -0.67 -16.03 -7.95
N VAL A 88 -0.90 -15.79 -9.24
CA VAL A 88 -1.71 -14.69 -9.79
C VAL A 88 -1.01 -13.31 -9.64
N TRP A 89 -0.49 -12.97 -8.46
CA TRP A 89 0.22 -11.71 -8.23
C TRP A 89 1.45 -11.54 -9.13
N LYS A 90 2.22 -12.61 -9.33
CA LYS A 90 3.43 -12.64 -10.18
C LYS A 90 3.18 -12.25 -11.64
N ASP A 91 1.94 -12.30 -12.09
CA ASP A 91 1.58 -12.00 -13.49
C ASP A 91 1.42 -10.49 -13.74
N PHE A 92 1.53 -9.67 -12.69
CA PHE A 92 1.45 -8.22 -12.77
C PHE A 92 2.82 -7.56 -12.54
N THR A 93 2.93 -6.30 -12.94
CA THR A 93 4.08 -5.47 -12.57
C THR A 93 3.98 -5.12 -11.09
N ILE A 94 5.00 -5.48 -10.31
CA ILE A 94 5.02 -5.26 -8.85
C ILE A 94 6.16 -4.30 -8.52
N THR A 95 5.86 -3.29 -7.70
CA THR A 95 6.82 -2.31 -7.17
C THR A 95 6.69 -2.23 -5.65
N ASP A 96 7.82 -2.25 -4.93
CA ASP A 96 7.88 -2.12 -3.48
C ASP A 96 8.17 -0.68 -3.04
N ASP A 97 7.28 0.20 -3.39
CA ASP A 97 7.41 1.65 -3.20
C ASP A 97 6.47 2.21 -2.11
N ILE A 98 5.66 1.38 -1.47
CA ILE A 98 4.90 1.78 -0.28
C ILE A 98 5.86 1.79 0.91
N PRO A 99 6.09 2.95 1.54
CA PRO A 99 6.99 3.02 2.69
C PRO A 99 6.50 2.11 3.83
N SER A 100 7.30 1.12 4.20
CA SER A 100 7.00 0.25 5.35
C SER A 100 7.47 0.87 6.67
N ALA A 101 8.19 1.99 6.61
CA ALA A 101 8.80 2.58 7.78
C ALA A 101 7.82 3.47 8.55
N ILE A 102 7.36 2.98 9.67
CA ILE A 102 7.01 3.83 10.79
C ILE A 102 8.31 4.48 11.26
N LEU A 103 8.40 5.81 11.15
CA LEU A 103 9.55 6.56 11.64
C LEU A 103 9.56 6.51 13.17
N TYR A 104 10.29 5.55 13.73
CA TYR A 104 10.62 5.57 15.15
C TYR A 104 11.77 6.55 15.35
N VAL A 105 11.48 7.66 15.99
CA VAL A 105 12.51 8.53 16.54
C VAL A 105 12.76 8.05 17.97
N SER A 106 13.85 7.33 18.19
CA SER A 106 14.26 6.99 19.57
C SER A 106 14.68 8.26 20.30
N ARG A 107 14.11 8.43 21.49
CA ARG A 107 14.32 9.57 22.34
C ARG A 107 15.56 9.31 23.23
N ASP A 108 16.74 9.41 22.65
CA ASP A 108 17.94 9.69 23.45
C ASP A 108 18.23 11.18 23.34
N GLU A 109 18.43 11.83 24.45
CA GLU A 109 18.37 13.29 24.63
C GLU A 109 19.39 14.11 23.79
N GLU A 110 20.22 13.50 22.98
CA GLU A 110 21.28 14.21 22.25
C GLU A 110 21.35 13.98 20.73
N SER A 111 20.62 13.05 20.14
CA SER A 111 20.56 12.98 18.68
C SER A 111 19.30 12.31 18.14
N LEU A 112 18.50 13.11 17.44
CA LEU A 112 17.38 12.62 16.64
C LEU A 112 17.92 11.93 15.36
N ILE A 113 18.09 10.61 15.40
CA ILE A 113 18.49 9.85 14.22
C ILE A 113 17.23 9.48 13.46
N LEU A 114 16.99 10.15 12.34
CA LEU A 114 15.97 9.75 11.37
C LEU A 114 16.48 8.53 10.61
N LYS A 115 15.93 7.35 10.88
CA LYS A 115 16.30 6.14 10.14
C LYS A 115 15.81 6.17 8.69
N ASN A 116 14.63 6.71 8.45
CA ASN A 116 14.09 6.94 7.10
C ASN A 116 13.16 8.15 7.09
N SER A 117 13.17 8.94 6.03
CA SER A 117 12.22 10.01 5.81
C SER A 117 11.66 9.94 4.41
N PHE A 118 10.36 10.14 4.28
CA PHE A 118 9.66 10.13 3.01
C PHE A 118 8.98 11.49 2.78
N ASN A 119 8.86 11.90 1.52
CA ASN A 119 8.06 13.06 1.16
C ASN A 119 6.56 12.69 1.14
N LEU A 120 5.68 13.67 0.91
CA LEU A 120 4.24 13.46 0.82
C LEU A 120 3.80 12.52 -0.32
N ASN A 121 4.71 12.24 -1.28
CA ASN A 121 4.49 11.32 -2.41
C ASN A 121 5.05 9.91 -2.13
N GLY A 122 5.49 9.62 -0.90
CA GLY A 122 6.02 8.30 -0.52
C GLY A 122 7.44 8.00 -1.00
N GLN A 123 8.14 8.94 -1.63
CA GLN A 123 9.51 8.74 -2.10
C GLN A 123 10.52 8.92 -0.95
N LYS A 124 11.53 8.04 -0.91
CA LYS A 124 12.63 8.13 0.06
C LYS A 124 13.40 9.44 -0.11
N ASN A 125 13.44 10.24 0.94
CA ASN A 125 14.03 11.55 0.90
C ASN A 125 15.47 11.49 1.40
N THR A 126 16.45 11.62 0.50
CA THR A 126 17.85 11.72 0.83
C THR A 126 18.26 13.13 1.26
N ARG A 127 17.41 14.12 0.99
CA ARG A 127 17.57 15.53 1.44
C ARG A 127 16.27 15.97 2.07
N LEU A 128 16.29 16.14 3.39
CA LEU A 128 15.15 16.57 4.21
C LEU A 128 14.75 18.03 3.91
N LYS A 129 14.16 18.28 2.74
CA LYS A 129 13.53 19.56 2.42
C LYS A 129 12.02 19.35 2.30
N GLY A 130 11.25 20.13 3.02
CA GLY A 130 9.79 20.11 2.96
C GLY A 130 9.12 19.60 4.24
N ILE A 131 7.91 19.08 4.11
CA ILE A 131 7.13 18.59 5.24
C ILE A 131 7.55 17.16 5.57
N VAL A 132 8.03 16.94 6.77
CA VAL A 132 8.36 15.62 7.32
C VAL A 132 7.38 15.33 8.44
N ILE A 133 6.75 14.16 8.39
CA ILE A 133 5.92 13.65 9.48
C ILE A 133 6.82 12.83 10.40
N GLN A 134 6.92 13.22 11.65
CA GLN A 134 7.69 12.53 12.67
C GLN A 134 6.77 11.91 13.71
N GLN A 135 6.93 10.62 13.94
CA GLN A 135 6.30 9.91 15.04
C GLN A 135 7.31 9.67 16.16
N TYR A 136 6.96 10.02 17.37
CA TYR A 136 7.79 9.86 18.55
C TYR A 136 7.48 8.54 19.27
N SER A 137 8.42 8.08 20.12
CA SER A 137 8.27 6.81 20.87
C SER A 137 7.08 6.79 21.84
N ASP A 138 6.54 7.95 22.20
CA ASP A 138 5.33 8.10 23.00
C ASP A 138 4.03 8.04 22.17
N GLY A 139 4.16 7.74 20.86
CA GLY A 139 3.04 7.69 19.91
C GLY A 139 2.63 9.06 19.35
N THR A 140 3.25 10.14 19.76
CA THR A 140 2.94 11.46 19.21
C THR A 140 3.44 11.63 17.80
N ILE A 141 2.67 12.31 16.96
CA ILE A 141 3.02 12.63 15.58
C ILE A 141 3.19 14.14 15.45
N LYS A 142 4.33 14.57 14.95
CA LYS A 142 4.59 15.98 14.64
C LYS A 142 4.90 16.18 13.17
N LYS A 143 4.30 17.21 12.60
CA LYS A 143 4.63 17.71 11.26
C LYS A 143 5.75 18.75 11.41
N VAL A 144 6.90 18.49 10.80
CA VAL A 144 8.06 19.37 10.86
C VAL A 144 8.36 19.90 9.46
N LEU A 145 8.46 21.24 9.36
CA LEU A 145 8.97 21.91 8.16
C LEU A 145 10.49 22.04 8.30
N LYS A 146 11.23 21.39 7.41
CA LYS A 146 12.66 21.64 7.26
C LYS A 146 12.90 22.53 6.04
N LYS A 147 13.49 23.69 6.32
CA LYS A 147 13.95 24.64 5.29
C LYS A 147 15.22 24.15 4.60
#